data_a6eccc65b4dae68f959185debf5d6346
#
_entry.id   a6eccc65b4dae68f959185debf5d6346
#
_cell.length_a   1.000
_cell.length_b   1.000
_cell.length_c   1.000
_cell.angle_alpha   90.00
_cell.angle_beta   90.00
_cell.angle_gamma   90.00
#
_symmetry.space_group_name_H-M   'P 1'
#
loop_
_entity.id
_entity.type
_entity.pdbx_description
1 polymer ?
#
loop_
_entity_poly.entity_id
_entity_poly.type
_entity_poly.pdbx_seq_one_letter_code
_entity_poly.pdbx_strand_id
1 'polypeptide(L)'
;MTTIHLFQRVWRRWLALSLVVAMAACATGPKVVSHAFSFDGNYDKWANSVDLLAYAYGDQYHMVRNDVANPRSPVFAGLSKLPPGTGINGPMPVGDFLQVKWRLHSTGEVLEERVDLRGRLPKDMTDHELTFVIDGRQLYVFVVTPRRKNSSDQPPVPKTWRSQYSYAYEIFPTLRNP
;
A
#
# COMPACT_ATOMS: atom_id res chain seq x y z
N MET A 1 64.50 -1.34 -0.49
CA MET A 1 63.46 -1.23 0.56
C MET A 1 62.27 -0.31 0.20
N THR A 2 62.11 0.17 -1.04
CA THR A 2 61.15 1.22 -1.43
C THR A 2 59.80 0.71 -1.98
N THR A 3 59.71 -0.56 -2.36
CA THR A 3 58.55 -1.15 -3.05
C THR A 3 57.39 -1.50 -2.14
N ILE A 4 57.64 -1.78 -0.86
CA ILE A 4 56.60 -2.18 0.10
C ILE A 4 55.68 -1.00 0.49
N HIS A 5 56.22 0.20 0.60
CA HIS A 5 55.44 1.39 0.94
C HIS A 5 54.46 1.86 -0.13
N LEU A 6 54.78 1.60 -1.41
CA LEU A 6 53.91 1.94 -2.55
C LEU A 6 52.69 1.00 -2.55
N PHE A 7 52.88 -0.28 -2.29
CA PHE A 7 51.81 -1.29 -2.26
C PHE A 7 50.82 -1.04 -1.12
N GLN A 8 51.30 -0.64 0.06
CA GLN A 8 50.45 -0.32 1.18
C GLN A 8 49.61 0.94 0.96
N ARG A 9 50.12 1.95 0.25
CA ARG A 9 49.38 3.18 -0.08
C ARG A 9 48.26 2.91 -1.08
N VAL A 10 48.52 2.07 -2.08
CA VAL A 10 47.52 1.70 -3.10
C VAL A 10 46.41 0.86 -2.46
N TRP A 11 46.77 -0.13 -1.66
CA TRP A 11 45.76 -0.98 -0.96
C TRP A 11 44.88 -0.20 0.00
N ARG A 12 45.42 0.74 0.77
CA ARG A 12 44.62 1.60 1.67
C ARG A 12 43.66 2.50 0.91
N ARG A 13 43.99 2.94 -0.31
CA ARG A 13 43.09 3.74 -1.16
C ARG A 13 41.96 2.88 -1.72
N TRP A 14 42.23 1.64 -2.12
CA TRP A 14 41.21 0.71 -2.60
C TRP A 14 40.25 0.29 -1.48
N LEU A 15 40.76 0.04 -0.27
CA LEU A 15 39.92 -0.25 0.91
C LEU A 15 39.03 0.94 1.29
N ALA A 16 39.53 2.15 1.24
CA ALA A 16 38.72 3.34 1.51
C ALA A 16 37.63 3.56 0.44
N LEU A 17 37.95 3.32 -0.83
CA LEU A 17 36.99 3.44 -1.94
C LEU A 17 35.87 2.38 -1.83
N SER A 18 36.20 1.15 -1.50
CA SER A 18 35.22 0.08 -1.32
C SER A 18 34.30 0.32 -0.11
N LEU A 19 34.82 0.94 0.96
CA LEU A 19 34.00 1.29 2.12
C LEU A 19 32.98 2.42 1.81
N VAL A 20 33.37 3.40 1.01
CA VAL A 20 32.47 4.49 0.56
C VAL A 20 31.35 3.95 -0.33
N VAL A 21 31.67 3.02 -1.24
CA VAL A 21 30.66 2.38 -2.10
C VAL A 21 29.68 1.52 -1.28
N ALA A 22 30.17 0.82 -0.26
CA ALA A 22 29.30 0.02 0.61
C ALA A 22 28.36 0.89 1.46
N MET A 23 28.77 2.07 1.90
CA MET A 23 27.90 2.98 2.65
C MET A 23 26.84 3.65 1.75
N ALA A 24 27.09 3.87 0.49
CA ALA A 24 26.13 4.41 -0.44
C ALA A 24 24.99 3.42 -0.77
N ALA A 25 25.23 2.11 -0.69
CA ALA A 25 24.23 1.08 -0.92
C ALA A 25 23.19 0.94 0.22
N CYS A 26 23.46 1.46 1.42
CA CYS A 26 22.54 1.38 2.56
C CYS A 26 21.46 2.49 2.58
N ALA A 27 21.46 3.41 1.64
CA ALA A 27 20.53 4.57 1.64
C ALA A 27 19.23 4.35 0.83
N THR A 28 19.00 3.13 0.31
CA THR A 28 17.83 2.84 -0.53
C THR A 28 16.72 2.08 0.20
N GLY A 29 16.50 2.37 1.47
CA GLY A 29 15.30 1.90 2.17
C GLY A 29 14.03 2.52 1.57
N PRO A 30 12.87 1.85 1.71
CA PRO A 30 11.61 2.42 1.23
C PRO A 30 11.35 3.78 1.88
N LYS A 31 10.86 4.73 1.09
CA LYS A 31 10.55 6.08 1.58
C LYS A 31 9.47 5.99 2.66
N VAL A 32 9.80 6.41 3.88
CA VAL A 32 8.87 6.50 5.00
C VAL A 32 8.25 7.89 5.03
N VAL A 33 6.92 7.97 4.96
CA VAL A 33 6.17 9.23 5.08
C VAL A 33 4.93 9.01 5.95
N SER A 34 4.44 10.07 6.58
CA SER A 34 3.16 10.02 7.30
C SER A 34 2.03 9.99 6.28
N HIS A 35 1.32 8.87 6.19
CA HIS A 35 0.17 8.71 5.31
C HIS A 35 -0.80 7.67 5.90
N ALA A 36 -1.91 7.43 5.23
CA ALA A 36 -2.89 6.44 5.65
C ALA A 36 -3.07 5.35 4.60
N PHE A 37 -3.32 4.13 5.08
CA PHE A 37 -3.93 3.06 4.32
C PHE A 37 -5.20 2.63 5.05
N SER A 38 -6.34 2.76 4.39
CA SER A 38 -7.61 2.35 4.98
C SER A 38 -8.61 1.87 3.94
N PHE A 39 -9.61 1.11 4.36
CA PHE A 39 -10.77 0.78 3.57
C PHE A 39 -11.98 0.59 4.49
N ASP A 40 -13.18 0.75 3.95
CA ASP A 40 -14.42 0.53 4.70
C ASP A 40 -15.53 0.01 3.78
N GLY A 41 -15.69 -1.29 3.78
CA GLY A 41 -16.68 -1.97 2.95
C GLY A 41 -18.13 -1.71 3.34
N ASN A 42 -18.39 -1.25 4.57
CA ASN A 42 -19.74 -0.89 4.99
C ASN A 42 -20.14 0.46 4.40
N TYR A 43 -19.32 1.48 4.55
CA TYR A 43 -19.57 2.80 3.98
C TYR A 43 -19.50 2.79 2.45
N ASP A 44 -18.58 2.05 1.86
CA ASP A 44 -18.45 1.87 0.41
C ASP A 44 -19.43 0.78 -0.14
N LYS A 45 -20.25 0.16 0.75
CA LYS A 45 -21.37 -0.74 0.44
C LYS A 45 -21.01 -2.09 -0.21
N TRP A 46 -19.76 -2.48 -0.23
CA TRP A 46 -19.36 -3.77 -0.84
C TRP A 46 -19.36 -4.95 0.14
N ALA A 47 -19.33 -4.69 1.45
CA ALA A 47 -19.28 -5.76 2.46
C ALA A 47 -20.52 -6.68 2.47
N ASN A 48 -21.62 -6.24 1.86
CA ASN A 48 -22.83 -7.06 1.73
C ASN A 48 -22.79 -8.03 0.54
N SER A 49 -21.87 -7.86 -0.39
CA SER A 49 -21.77 -8.64 -1.63
C SER A 49 -20.52 -9.49 -1.73
N VAL A 50 -19.49 -9.18 -0.92
CA VAL A 50 -18.23 -9.89 -0.94
C VAL A 50 -17.68 -10.13 0.47
N ASP A 51 -16.94 -11.22 0.65
CA ASP A 51 -16.09 -11.45 1.83
C ASP A 51 -14.64 -11.07 1.49
N LEU A 52 -14.05 -10.19 2.26
CA LEU A 52 -12.62 -9.94 2.19
C LEU A 52 -11.86 -11.11 2.82
N LEU A 53 -10.91 -11.70 2.08
CA LEU A 53 -10.14 -12.85 2.53
C LEU A 53 -8.70 -12.51 2.90
N ALA A 54 -8.09 -11.58 2.16
CA ALA A 54 -6.73 -11.12 2.42
C ALA A 54 -6.51 -9.75 1.80
N TYR A 55 -5.57 -9.00 2.34
CA TYR A 55 -4.99 -7.83 1.69
C TYR A 55 -3.53 -7.64 2.11
N ALA A 56 -2.76 -6.97 1.26
CA ALA A 56 -1.42 -6.50 1.57
C ALA A 56 -1.17 -5.15 0.91
N TYR A 57 -0.63 -4.21 1.69
CA TYR A 57 -0.11 -2.95 1.21
C TYR A 57 1.40 -2.93 1.40
N GLY A 58 2.15 -3.15 0.33
CA GLY A 58 3.57 -3.46 0.39
C GLY A 58 3.86 -4.73 1.22
N ASP A 59 5.12 -4.94 1.56
CA ASP A 59 5.54 -6.15 2.31
C ASP A 59 5.28 -6.06 3.82
N GLN A 60 4.96 -4.87 4.34
CA GLN A 60 4.89 -4.64 5.79
C GLN A 60 3.48 -4.68 6.36
N TYR A 61 2.46 -4.36 5.57
CA TYR A 61 1.07 -4.33 6.02
C TYR A 61 0.25 -5.35 5.26
N HIS A 62 0.10 -6.53 5.86
CA HIS A 62 -0.71 -7.59 5.26
C HIS A 62 -1.59 -8.25 6.31
N MET A 63 -2.77 -8.69 5.90
CA MET A 63 -3.66 -9.54 6.65
C MET A 63 -4.17 -10.65 5.74
N VAL A 64 -4.05 -11.87 6.24
CA VAL A 64 -4.52 -13.07 5.56
C VAL A 64 -5.42 -13.82 6.50
N ARG A 65 -6.57 -14.23 6.03
CA ARG A 65 -7.52 -15.04 6.80
C ARG A 65 -6.94 -16.38 7.26
N ASN A 66 -5.97 -16.92 6.55
CA ASN A 66 -5.47 -18.25 6.78
C ASN A 66 -4.60 -18.30 8.03
N ASP A 67 -5.06 -19.01 9.06
CA ASP A 67 -4.34 -19.25 10.32
C ASP A 67 -2.95 -19.87 10.11
N VAL A 68 -2.80 -20.62 9.01
CA VAL A 68 -1.52 -21.22 8.63
C VAL A 68 -0.51 -20.18 8.13
N ALA A 69 -1.00 -19.11 7.48
CA ALA A 69 -0.13 -18.07 6.93
C ALA A 69 0.28 -17.00 7.96
N ASN A 70 -0.52 -16.81 9.03
CA ASN A 70 -0.17 -15.89 10.11
C ASN A 70 -0.57 -16.44 11.49
N PRO A 71 0.15 -17.43 12.03
CA PRO A 71 -0.15 -18.05 13.31
C PRO A 71 0.02 -17.11 14.53
N ARG A 72 0.50 -15.88 14.32
CA ARG A 72 0.76 -14.91 15.39
C ARG A 72 -0.40 -13.95 15.65
N SER A 73 -1.48 -13.99 14.88
CA SER A 73 -2.64 -13.13 15.10
C SER A 73 -3.85 -13.94 15.60
N PRO A 74 -3.99 -14.13 16.92
CA PRO A 74 -5.13 -14.84 17.48
C PRO A 74 -6.47 -14.12 17.25
N VAL A 75 -6.44 -12.83 16.91
CA VAL A 75 -7.64 -12.00 16.71
C VAL A 75 -8.49 -12.49 15.53
N PHE A 76 -7.88 -13.16 14.54
CA PHE A 76 -8.59 -13.63 13.34
C PHE A 76 -8.71 -15.15 13.24
N ALA A 77 -8.20 -15.87 14.25
CA ALA A 77 -8.33 -17.32 14.31
C ALA A 77 -9.80 -17.73 14.28
N GLY A 78 -10.18 -18.59 13.36
CA GLY A 78 -11.56 -19.09 13.23
C GLY A 78 -12.53 -18.19 12.48
N LEU A 79 -12.14 -16.99 12.03
CA LEU A 79 -12.99 -16.16 11.21
C LEU A 79 -13.05 -16.68 9.77
N SER A 80 -14.26 -16.71 9.19
CA SER A 80 -14.46 -17.11 7.78
C SER A 80 -14.07 -16.01 6.80
N LYS A 81 -13.87 -14.78 7.27
CA LYS A 81 -13.52 -13.58 6.49
C LYS A 81 -12.82 -12.55 7.39
N LEU A 82 -12.11 -11.60 6.78
CA LEU A 82 -11.55 -10.45 7.47
C LEU A 82 -12.65 -9.41 7.77
N PRO A 83 -12.44 -8.54 8.78
CA PRO A 83 -13.27 -7.36 8.95
C PRO A 83 -13.33 -6.53 7.67
N PRO A 84 -14.50 -5.95 7.33
CA PRO A 84 -14.66 -5.17 6.10
C PRO A 84 -14.05 -3.77 6.18
N GLY A 85 -13.41 -3.42 7.28
CA GLY A 85 -12.78 -2.13 7.49
C GLY A 85 -11.45 -2.24 8.23
N THR A 86 -10.54 -1.35 7.88
CA THR A 86 -9.29 -1.09 8.60
C THR A 86 -8.86 0.35 8.43
N GLY A 87 -8.01 0.84 9.32
CA GLY A 87 -7.37 2.14 9.20
C GLY A 87 -6.01 2.10 9.88
N ILE A 88 -4.99 2.36 9.11
CA ILE A 88 -3.60 2.50 9.56
C ILE A 88 -3.14 3.87 9.10
N ASN A 89 -2.59 4.67 9.99
CA ASN A 89 -2.04 5.99 9.69
C ASN A 89 -0.76 6.26 10.47
N GLY A 90 0.05 7.16 9.96
CA GLY A 90 1.29 7.59 10.58
C GLY A 90 2.51 7.36 9.70
N PRO A 91 3.72 7.50 10.27
CA PRO A 91 4.95 7.24 9.55
C PRO A 91 5.07 5.76 9.18
N MET A 92 4.98 5.46 7.89
CA MET A 92 5.13 4.11 7.37
C MET A 92 5.74 4.13 5.96
N PRO A 93 6.38 3.04 5.53
CA PRO A 93 6.85 2.91 4.16
C PRO A 93 5.69 3.00 3.16
N VAL A 94 5.91 3.70 2.06
CA VAL A 94 4.97 3.70 0.94
C VAL A 94 5.05 2.35 0.24
N GLY A 95 3.94 1.62 0.21
CA GLY A 95 3.87 0.32 -0.45
C GLY A 95 4.00 0.45 -1.96
N ASP A 96 4.74 -0.44 -2.58
CA ASP A 96 4.93 -0.51 -4.03
C ASP A 96 3.86 -1.35 -4.74
N PHE A 97 3.02 -2.05 -3.97
CA PHE A 97 1.87 -2.79 -4.47
C PHE A 97 0.71 -2.79 -3.46
N LEU A 98 -0.49 -3.04 -3.98
CA LEU A 98 -1.67 -3.44 -3.22
C LEU A 98 -2.15 -4.78 -3.76
N GLN A 99 -2.31 -5.77 -2.88
CA GLN A 99 -2.90 -7.06 -3.21
C GLN A 99 -4.17 -7.24 -2.40
N VAL A 100 -5.25 -7.67 -3.04
CA VAL A 100 -6.55 -7.90 -2.39
C VAL A 100 -7.11 -9.22 -2.88
N LYS A 101 -7.62 -10.02 -1.96
CA LYS A 101 -8.29 -11.28 -2.24
C LYS A 101 -9.68 -11.28 -1.62
N TRP A 102 -10.69 -11.61 -2.40
CA TRP A 102 -12.09 -11.59 -1.95
C TRP A 102 -12.89 -12.73 -2.54
N ARG A 103 -14.04 -13.01 -1.95
CA ARG A 103 -15.00 -14.00 -2.41
C ARG A 103 -16.34 -13.36 -2.66
N LEU A 104 -16.94 -13.64 -3.82
CA LEU A 104 -18.29 -13.21 -4.17
C LEU A 104 -19.34 -14.02 -3.39
N HIS A 105 -20.31 -13.36 -2.78
CA HIS A 105 -21.42 -14.05 -2.11
C HIS A 105 -22.33 -14.76 -3.12
N SER A 106 -22.53 -14.19 -4.30
CA SER A 106 -23.44 -14.69 -5.33
C SER A 106 -23.01 -16.01 -5.95
N THR A 107 -21.71 -16.24 -6.08
CA THR A 107 -21.16 -17.42 -6.80
C THR A 107 -20.22 -18.26 -5.97
N GLY A 108 -19.73 -17.73 -4.83
CA GLY A 108 -18.65 -18.34 -4.04
C GLY A 108 -17.27 -18.24 -4.71
N GLU A 109 -17.19 -17.62 -5.89
CA GLU A 109 -15.93 -17.45 -6.62
C GLU A 109 -14.94 -16.61 -5.83
N VAL A 110 -13.70 -17.06 -5.81
CA VAL A 110 -12.59 -16.33 -5.17
C VAL A 110 -11.77 -15.63 -6.23
N LEU A 111 -11.60 -14.33 -6.05
CA LEU A 111 -10.84 -13.45 -6.91
C LEU A 111 -9.66 -12.88 -6.15
N GLU A 112 -8.60 -12.57 -6.90
CA GLU A 112 -7.39 -11.96 -6.34
C GLU A 112 -6.81 -11.00 -7.38
N GLU A 113 -6.46 -9.79 -6.93
CA GLU A 113 -5.86 -8.77 -7.78
C GLU A 113 -4.64 -8.18 -7.07
N ARG A 114 -3.55 -7.99 -7.84
CA ARG A 114 -2.33 -7.32 -7.39
C ARG A 114 -2.05 -6.13 -8.27
N VAL A 115 -2.16 -4.95 -7.68
CA VAL A 115 -1.94 -3.66 -8.34
C VAL A 115 -0.52 -3.19 -8.06
N ASP A 116 0.25 -2.96 -9.11
CA ASP A 116 1.54 -2.26 -9.00
C ASP A 116 1.28 -0.77 -8.76
N LEU A 117 1.71 -0.25 -7.63
CA LEU A 117 1.51 1.15 -7.24
C LEU A 117 2.65 2.07 -7.69
N ARG A 118 3.77 1.50 -8.16
CA ARG A 118 4.90 2.27 -8.66
C ARG A 118 4.47 3.10 -9.87
N GLY A 119 4.70 4.40 -9.81
CA GLY A 119 4.26 5.33 -10.87
C GLY A 119 2.76 5.66 -10.89
N ARG A 120 1.96 5.09 -9.97
CA ARG A 120 0.54 5.41 -9.81
C ARG A 120 0.27 6.34 -8.62
N LEU A 121 1.14 6.27 -7.62
CA LEU A 121 1.04 7.12 -6.44
C LEU A 121 1.66 8.50 -6.69
N PRO A 122 1.21 9.54 -5.97
CA PRO A 122 1.89 10.83 -5.92
C PRO A 122 3.36 10.67 -5.52
N LYS A 123 4.22 11.54 -6.04
CA LYS A 123 5.63 11.58 -5.62
C LYS A 123 5.80 11.82 -4.12
N ASP A 124 4.85 12.52 -3.53
CA ASP A 124 4.76 12.74 -2.10
C ASP A 124 3.40 12.25 -1.60
N MET A 125 3.43 11.21 -0.77
CA MET A 125 2.28 10.62 -0.12
C MET A 125 1.96 11.24 1.25
N THR A 126 2.70 12.26 1.67
CA THR A 126 2.47 12.91 2.98
C THR A 126 1.00 13.33 3.11
N ASP A 127 0.38 12.91 4.21
CA ASP A 127 -1.03 13.14 4.56
C ASP A 127 -2.07 12.65 3.55
N HIS A 128 -1.65 11.89 2.54
CA HIS A 128 -2.57 11.20 1.63
C HIS A 128 -3.06 9.88 2.25
N GLU A 129 -4.17 9.38 1.73
CA GLU A 129 -4.70 8.07 2.08
C GLU A 129 -4.81 7.20 0.82
N LEU A 130 -4.32 5.97 0.90
CA LEU A 130 -4.62 4.93 -0.08
C LEU A 130 -5.83 4.13 0.41
N THR A 131 -6.82 3.93 -0.45
CA THR A 131 -8.01 3.13 -0.16
C THR A 131 -8.42 2.29 -1.35
N PHE A 132 -9.22 1.26 -1.11
CA PHE A 132 -9.80 0.44 -2.17
C PHE A 132 -11.29 0.18 -1.97
N VAL A 133 -11.95 -0.11 -3.06
CA VAL A 133 -13.38 -0.51 -3.13
C VAL A 133 -13.49 -1.73 -4.02
N ILE A 134 -14.34 -2.68 -3.63
CA ILE A 134 -14.63 -3.88 -4.40
C ILE A 134 -16.05 -3.75 -4.98
N ASP A 135 -16.18 -3.85 -6.29
CA ASP A 135 -17.48 -3.81 -6.98
C ASP A 135 -17.64 -5.10 -7.79
N GLY A 136 -18.26 -6.10 -7.17
CA GLY A 136 -18.36 -7.43 -7.74
C GLY A 136 -16.99 -8.04 -8.05
N ARG A 137 -16.70 -8.20 -9.32
CA ARG A 137 -15.43 -8.78 -9.80
C ARG A 137 -14.29 -7.77 -9.95
N GLN A 138 -14.57 -6.48 -9.80
CA GLN A 138 -13.61 -5.42 -10.06
C GLN A 138 -13.12 -4.77 -8.77
N LEU A 139 -11.81 -4.69 -8.63
CA LEU A 139 -11.14 -3.87 -7.63
C LEU A 139 -10.94 -2.45 -8.16
N TYR A 140 -11.20 -1.46 -7.33
CA TYR A 140 -10.90 -0.05 -7.57
C TYR A 140 -9.97 0.45 -6.49
N VAL A 141 -8.94 1.21 -6.86
CA VAL A 141 -8.00 1.81 -5.91
C VAL A 141 -7.99 3.32 -6.10
N PHE A 142 -8.04 4.03 -5.00
CA PHE A 142 -8.10 5.48 -4.95
C PHE A 142 -6.99 6.05 -4.08
N VAL A 143 -6.51 7.22 -4.46
CA VAL A 143 -5.76 8.11 -3.58
C VAL A 143 -6.68 9.22 -3.14
N VAL A 144 -6.78 9.40 -1.82
CA VAL A 144 -7.51 10.49 -1.19
C VAL A 144 -6.49 11.54 -0.75
N THR A 145 -6.68 12.77 -1.19
CA THR A 145 -5.77 13.87 -0.86
C THR A 145 -6.10 14.47 0.51
N PRO A 146 -5.15 15.12 1.18
CA PRO A 146 -5.40 15.82 2.43
C PRO A 146 -6.32 17.03 2.26
N ARG A 147 -6.50 17.50 1.02
CA ARG A 147 -7.34 18.66 0.71
C ARG A 147 -8.82 18.31 0.89
N ARG A 148 -9.47 18.99 1.83
CA ARG A 148 -10.90 18.84 2.04
C ARG A 148 -11.70 19.57 0.96
N LYS A 149 -12.87 19.03 0.62
CA LYS A 149 -13.83 19.63 -0.28
C LYS A 149 -14.71 20.63 0.46
N ASN A 150 -15.08 21.69 -0.27
CA ASN A 150 -16.21 22.56 0.07
C ASN A 150 -17.47 22.05 -0.64
N SER A 151 -18.63 22.50 -0.19
CA SER A 151 -19.93 22.09 -0.75
C SER A 151 -20.14 22.43 -2.24
N SER A 152 -19.37 23.37 -2.78
CA SER A 152 -19.41 23.81 -4.18
C SER A 152 -18.42 23.07 -5.09
N ASP A 153 -17.59 22.20 -4.52
CA ASP A 153 -16.54 21.52 -5.27
C ASP A 153 -17.07 20.37 -6.13
N GLN A 154 -16.15 19.73 -6.86
CA GLN A 154 -16.46 18.59 -7.73
C GLN A 154 -17.39 17.57 -7.08
N PRO A 155 -18.33 16.98 -7.83
CA PRO A 155 -19.16 15.90 -7.33
C PRO A 155 -18.29 14.75 -6.80
N PRO A 156 -18.81 13.97 -5.84
CA PRO A 156 -18.10 12.81 -5.32
C PRO A 156 -17.75 11.79 -6.42
N VAL A 157 -16.63 11.12 -6.29
CA VAL A 157 -16.30 9.96 -7.10
C VAL A 157 -17.28 8.84 -6.71
N PRO A 158 -18.01 8.20 -7.65
CA PRO A 158 -19.16 7.36 -7.34
C PRO A 158 -18.88 6.13 -6.47
N LYS A 159 -17.64 5.69 -6.36
CA LYS A 159 -17.32 4.41 -5.74
C LYS A 159 -16.74 4.50 -4.32
N THR A 160 -16.34 5.68 -3.85
CA THR A 160 -15.85 5.83 -2.48
C THR A 160 -16.52 6.96 -1.73
N TRP A 161 -17.00 6.65 -0.51
CA TRP A 161 -17.62 7.62 0.38
C TRP A 161 -16.66 8.75 0.79
N ARG A 162 -15.36 8.47 0.82
CA ARG A 162 -14.32 9.45 1.18
C ARG A 162 -14.31 10.66 0.26
N SER A 163 -14.69 10.46 -0.99
CA SER A 163 -14.79 11.53 -1.99
C SER A 163 -15.87 12.58 -1.70
N GLN A 164 -16.74 12.34 -0.73
CA GLN A 164 -17.69 13.33 -0.25
C GLN A 164 -17.00 14.44 0.57
N TYR A 165 -15.88 14.13 1.21
CA TYR A 165 -15.21 15.02 2.16
C TYR A 165 -13.83 15.50 1.68
N SER A 166 -13.19 14.77 0.78
CA SER A 166 -11.87 15.09 0.27
C SER A 166 -11.79 14.83 -1.23
N TYR A 167 -10.80 15.43 -1.88
CA TYR A 167 -10.53 15.11 -3.28
C TYR A 167 -9.94 13.70 -3.33
N ALA A 168 -10.55 12.86 -4.15
CA ALA A 168 -10.11 11.50 -4.39
C ALA A 168 -10.04 11.24 -5.89
N TYR A 169 -9.05 10.48 -6.33
CA TYR A 169 -8.91 10.07 -7.71
C TYR A 169 -8.56 8.60 -7.82
N GLU A 170 -9.07 7.97 -8.86
CA GLU A 170 -8.86 6.56 -9.15
C GLU A 170 -7.48 6.36 -9.76
N ILE A 171 -6.75 5.39 -9.23
CA ILE A 171 -5.45 4.98 -9.76
C ILE A 171 -5.48 3.57 -10.35
N PHE A 172 -6.56 2.82 -10.14
CA PHE A 172 -6.80 1.48 -10.71
C PHE A 172 -8.31 1.21 -10.79
N PRO A 173 -8.82 0.58 -11.85
CA PRO A 173 -8.12 0.08 -13.05
C PRO A 173 -7.64 1.20 -13.98
N THR A 174 -8.27 2.37 -13.94
CA THR A 174 -7.93 3.50 -14.80
C THR A 174 -7.05 4.49 -14.04
N LEU A 175 -5.88 4.80 -14.55
CA LEU A 175 -5.05 5.84 -13.99
C LEU A 175 -5.66 7.21 -14.35
N ARG A 176 -6.27 7.87 -13.39
CA ARG A 176 -6.78 9.25 -13.51
C ARG A 176 -5.87 10.16 -12.69
N ASN A 177 -5.06 10.95 -13.37
CA ASN A 177 -4.30 11.99 -12.70
C ASN A 177 -5.24 13.06 -12.15
N PRO A 178 -4.91 13.66 -10.99
CA PRO A 178 -5.69 14.73 -10.37
C PRO A 178 -5.74 15.99 -11.21
#